data_b27254f15ed90131132c78b503be8a5b
#
_entry.id   b27254f15ed90131132c78b503be8a5b
#
_cell.length_a   1.000
_cell.length_b   1.000
_cell.length_c   1.000
_cell.angle_alpha   90.00
_cell.angle_beta   90.00
_cell.angle_gamma   90.00
#
_symmetry.space_group_name_H-M   'P 1'
#
loop_
_entity.id
_entity.type
_entity.pdbx_description
1 polymer ?
#
loop_
_entity_poly.entity_id
_entity_poly.type
_entity_poly.pdbx_seq_one_letter_code
_entity_poly.pdbx_strand_id
1 'polypeptide(L)'
;MSGPTALLECGQRRAAMWRDGYRRAGLWSGRPVDVVRTAAVGDPERVALVARGCELSYTELDERIDQACGNLAAAGVEASEPVVVVVGNDVDSVVAVHAALRLDAVILLIPRSAGVRQVADIIGRTGAEFGVAPNWPAATAAELSGSVKWIALDVDGAPRGEYRSERPADEPCLVLYTSGTTSKPKGVIHSQSTLTKASANYIAAAGLTDDERIFLISPLASVTGVLQGLFIGPMLTAPVILEDRWDPSVTCELLVSSAATWYGGPDRLLDRLLDEAVVRNVTIPLRAVYLGGTMLDRRIVERTEDEFGIIVMRAYGSSEVPVSTSGLRSESRELRHGDDGAALADVEVRVGSTGDPTECCIRGPHTFLGYTDADDDADAFDDDWFRTGDVAELDHGRIRIVGRLKDIIIRNGLKIPAAEVEEAVAKVAGVLDCAAYSVADSTTGERLAVALVLDAARQISIADVTDALVSSGLPKYKLPEELVFWDEPLPLNANGKVERNTLEARSAGRPRALADRLAAKH
;
A
#
# COMPACT_ATOMS: atom_id res chain seq x y z
N MET A 1 -10.52 -19.36 22.48
CA MET A 1 -11.91 -19.05 22.07
C MET A 1 -11.81 -18.03 20.95
N SER A 2 -11.82 -18.50 19.70
CA SER A 2 -11.77 -17.64 18.51
C SER A 2 -13.20 -17.53 17.95
N GLY A 3 -13.91 -16.50 18.36
CA GLY A 3 -15.20 -16.17 17.77
C GLY A 3 -15.09 -14.81 17.05
N PRO A 4 -16.07 -14.43 16.19
CA PRO A 4 -16.07 -13.16 15.46
C PRO A 4 -15.84 -11.93 16.34
N THR A 5 -16.29 -11.97 17.59
CA THR A 5 -16.13 -10.89 18.58
C THR A 5 -14.68 -10.68 18.97
N ALA A 6 -13.86 -11.75 19.07
CA ALA A 6 -12.44 -11.65 19.44
C ALA A 6 -11.59 -10.98 18.33
N LEU A 7 -11.97 -11.16 17.06
CA LEU A 7 -11.29 -10.60 15.90
C LEU A 7 -11.17 -9.07 15.96
N LEU A 8 -12.21 -8.39 16.42
CA LEU A 8 -12.30 -6.93 16.40
C LEU A 8 -12.10 -6.28 17.78
N GLU A 9 -11.81 -7.07 18.82
CA GLU A 9 -11.76 -6.59 20.21
C GLU A 9 -10.76 -5.42 20.39
N CYS A 10 -9.56 -5.53 19.83
CA CYS A 10 -8.57 -4.46 19.87
C CYS A 10 -9.10 -3.19 19.19
N GLY A 11 -9.70 -3.34 18.00
CA GLY A 11 -10.26 -2.23 17.24
C GLY A 11 -11.44 -1.57 17.92
N GLN A 12 -12.35 -2.35 18.47
CA GLN A 12 -13.53 -1.83 19.19
C GLN A 12 -13.13 -1.05 20.44
N ARG A 13 -12.16 -1.57 21.21
CA ARG A 13 -11.64 -0.91 22.39
C ARG A 13 -10.98 0.42 22.04
N ARG A 14 -10.15 0.48 21.02
CA ARG A 14 -9.48 1.71 20.59
C ARG A 14 -10.45 2.71 19.97
N ALA A 15 -11.40 2.25 19.16
CA ALA A 15 -12.48 3.10 18.65
C ALA A 15 -13.25 3.76 19.79
N ALA A 16 -13.63 3.01 20.83
CA ALA A 16 -14.32 3.55 21.99
C ALA A 16 -13.49 4.59 22.75
N MET A 17 -12.17 4.37 22.87
CA MET A 17 -11.25 5.30 23.56
C MET A 17 -11.12 6.63 22.80
N TRP A 18 -11.04 6.62 21.46
CA TRP A 18 -10.83 7.82 20.65
C TRP A 18 -12.13 8.54 20.24
N ARG A 19 -13.27 7.84 20.26
CA ARG A 19 -14.56 8.27 19.74
C ARG A 19 -14.98 9.66 20.19
N ASP A 20 -15.02 9.88 21.49
CA ASP A 20 -15.51 11.15 22.06
C ASP A 20 -14.63 12.34 21.72
N GLY A 21 -13.30 12.12 21.64
CA GLY A 21 -12.36 13.13 21.23
C GLY A 21 -12.55 13.54 19.77
N TYR A 22 -12.51 12.57 18.87
CA TYR A 22 -12.60 12.84 17.43
C TYR A 22 -14.01 13.26 16.98
N ARG A 23 -15.07 12.75 17.60
CA ARG A 23 -16.44 13.22 17.28
C ARG A 23 -16.65 14.67 17.72
N ARG A 24 -16.21 15.06 18.94
CA ARG A 24 -16.31 16.46 19.41
C ARG A 24 -15.50 17.43 18.55
N ALA A 25 -14.38 16.98 18.03
CA ALA A 25 -13.54 17.76 17.11
C ALA A 25 -14.09 17.79 15.67
N GLY A 26 -15.18 17.05 15.36
CA GLY A 26 -15.75 16.95 14.01
C GLY A 26 -14.91 16.14 13.03
N LEU A 27 -13.93 15.37 13.53
CA LEU A 27 -12.99 14.60 12.71
C LEU A 27 -13.53 13.20 12.37
N TRP A 28 -14.39 12.65 13.21
CA TRP A 28 -15.13 11.42 12.95
C TRP A 28 -16.64 11.68 12.89
N SER A 29 -17.31 11.09 11.89
CA SER A 29 -18.76 11.04 11.86
C SER A 29 -19.26 9.90 12.75
N GLY A 30 -20.37 10.14 13.48
CA GLY A 30 -21.09 9.08 14.17
C GLY A 30 -22.03 8.30 13.24
N ARG A 31 -22.22 8.77 12.02
CA ARG A 31 -23.11 8.16 11.02
C ARG A 31 -22.33 7.67 9.82
N PRO A 32 -22.61 6.50 9.29
CA PRO A 32 -22.01 6.01 8.06
C PRO A 32 -22.43 6.90 6.89
N VAL A 33 -21.52 7.04 5.93
CA VAL A 33 -21.78 7.72 4.66
C VAL A 33 -21.59 6.70 3.55
N ASP A 34 -22.65 6.41 2.82
CA ASP A 34 -22.56 5.65 1.59
C ASP A 34 -22.09 6.58 0.47
N VAL A 35 -20.80 6.53 0.20
CA VAL A 35 -20.15 7.44 -0.76
C VAL A 35 -20.63 7.21 -2.19
N VAL A 36 -20.93 5.94 -2.57
CA VAL A 36 -21.43 5.61 -3.91
C VAL A 36 -22.86 6.11 -4.08
N ARG A 37 -23.75 5.83 -3.12
CA ARG A 37 -25.14 6.31 -3.17
C ARG A 37 -25.21 7.84 -3.13
N THR A 38 -24.35 8.49 -2.37
CA THR A 38 -24.24 9.95 -2.34
C THR A 38 -23.87 10.50 -3.70
N ALA A 39 -22.90 9.89 -4.38
CA ALA A 39 -22.52 10.26 -5.74
C ALA A 39 -23.64 9.99 -6.76
N ALA A 40 -24.30 8.84 -6.69
CA ALA A 40 -25.44 8.47 -7.56
C ALA A 40 -26.63 9.43 -7.43
N VAL A 41 -26.88 9.94 -6.23
CA VAL A 41 -27.92 10.96 -6.01
C VAL A 41 -27.49 12.33 -6.53
N GLY A 42 -26.20 12.67 -6.40
CA GLY A 42 -25.66 13.98 -6.81
C GLY A 42 -25.50 14.13 -8.31
N ASP A 43 -24.97 13.12 -9.00
CA ASP A 43 -24.78 13.08 -10.46
C ASP A 43 -24.94 11.62 -10.97
N PRO A 44 -26.20 11.21 -11.24
CA PRO A 44 -26.54 9.82 -11.53
C PRO A 44 -25.89 9.27 -12.79
N GLU A 45 -25.73 10.10 -13.82
CA GLU A 45 -25.20 9.71 -15.14
C GLU A 45 -23.67 9.80 -15.22
N ARG A 46 -23.05 10.37 -14.20
CA ARG A 46 -21.59 10.46 -14.15
C ARG A 46 -20.97 9.06 -14.14
N VAL A 47 -19.94 8.88 -14.97
CA VAL A 47 -19.17 7.64 -14.99
C VAL A 47 -18.51 7.39 -13.62
N ALA A 48 -18.75 6.22 -13.04
CA ALA A 48 -18.18 5.80 -11.77
C ALA A 48 -16.96 4.90 -11.98
N LEU A 49 -17.10 3.86 -12.79
CA LEU A 49 -16.06 2.87 -13.04
C LEU A 49 -15.83 2.69 -14.55
N VAL A 50 -14.55 2.59 -14.91
CA VAL A 50 -14.11 2.21 -16.25
C VAL A 50 -13.24 0.98 -16.13
N ALA A 51 -13.60 -0.10 -16.82
CA ALA A 51 -12.81 -1.31 -16.93
C ALA A 51 -12.73 -1.72 -18.40
N ARG A 52 -11.91 -2.71 -18.75
CA ARG A 52 -11.78 -3.18 -20.13
C ARG A 52 -13.13 -3.69 -20.67
N GLY A 53 -13.71 -2.94 -21.62
CA GLY A 53 -14.99 -3.28 -22.23
C GLY A 53 -16.23 -3.05 -21.37
N CYS A 54 -16.09 -2.34 -20.24
CA CYS A 54 -17.18 -2.02 -19.34
C CYS A 54 -17.02 -0.60 -18.81
N GLU A 55 -18.09 0.17 -18.85
CA GLU A 55 -18.21 1.49 -18.20
C GLU A 55 -19.54 1.51 -17.45
N LEU A 56 -19.54 1.98 -16.20
CA LEU A 56 -20.72 2.11 -15.37
C LEU A 56 -20.86 3.54 -14.89
N SER A 57 -22.11 4.05 -14.92
CA SER A 57 -22.49 5.25 -14.19
C SER A 57 -22.61 4.99 -12.69
N TYR A 58 -22.70 6.06 -11.89
CA TYR A 58 -22.93 5.95 -10.45
C TYR A 58 -24.28 5.29 -10.14
N THR A 59 -25.33 5.55 -10.95
CA THR A 59 -26.62 4.87 -10.82
C THR A 59 -26.47 3.36 -11.05
N GLU A 60 -25.85 2.95 -12.15
CA GLU A 60 -25.68 1.53 -12.46
C GLU A 60 -24.83 0.81 -11.42
N LEU A 61 -23.79 1.48 -10.88
CA LEU A 61 -22.97 0.94 -9.80
C LEU A 61 -23.79 0.78 -8.52
N ASP A 62 -24.59 1.79 -8.14
CA ASP A 62 -25.46 1.74 -6.95
C ASP A 62 -26.49 0.62 -7.03
N GLU A 63 -27.14 0.43 -8.19
CA GLU A 63 -28.09 -0.67 -8.44
C GLU A 63 -27.43 -2.04 -8.34
N ARG A 64 -26.22 -2.21 -8.90
CA ARG A 64 -25.47 -3.47 -8.79
C ARG A 64 -25.07 -3.79 -7.34
N ILE A 65 -24.72 -2.77 -6.57
CA ILE A 65 -24.41 -2.93 -5.14
C ILE A 65 -25.66 -3.38 -4.38
N ASP A 66 -26.83 -2.77 -4.62
CA ASP A 66 -28.10 -3.20 -3.97
C ASP A 66 -28.50 -4.63 -4.36
N GLN A 67 -28.28 -5.02 -5.61
CA GLN A 67 -28.50 -6.41 -6.03
C GLN A 67 -27.56 -7.38 -5.29
N ALA A 68 -26.28 -7.04 -5.19
CA ALA A 68 -25.29 -7.83 -4.46
C ALA A 68 -25.64 -7.92 -2.95
N CYS A 69 -26.15 -6.84 -2.33
CA CYS A 69 -26.67 -6.88 -0.97
C CYS A 69 -27.78 -7.91 -0.84
N GLY A 70 -28.73 -7.96 -1.79
CA GLY A 70 -29.80 -8.95 -1.81
C GLY A 70 -29.27 -10.38 -1.82
N ASN A 71 -28.24 -10.67 -2.60
CA ASN A 71 -27.61 -12.00 -2.67
C ASN A 71 -26.90 -12.36 -1.36
N LEU A 72 -26.17 -11.43 -0.75
CA LEU A 72 -25.51 -11.64 0.53
C LEU A 72 -26.51 -11.88 1.67
N ALA A 73 -27.56 -11.05 1.76
CA ALA A 73 -28.61 -11.18 2.76
C ALA A 73 -29.39 -12.51 2.60
N ALA A 74 -29.74 -12.89 1.37
CA ALA A 74 -30.40 -14.17 1.08
C ALA A 74 -29.50 -15.38 1.41
N ALA A 75 -28.18 -15.21 1.37
CA ALA A 75 -27.24 -16.24 1.80
C ALA A 75 -27.11 -16.36 3.32
N GLY A 76 -27.62 -15.39 4.09
CA GLY A 76 -27.61 -15.35 5.54
C GLY A 76 -26.52 -14.45 6.15
N VAL A 77 -25.91 -13.57 5.36
CA VAL A 77 -24.95 -12.59 5.90
C VAL A 77 -25.70 -11.57 6.75
N GLU A 78 -25.30 -11.44 8.01
CA GLU A 78 -25.86 -10.50 8.98
C GLU A 78 -24.86 -9.40 9.36
N ALA A 79 -25.33 -8.37 10.05
CA ALA A 79 -24.48 -7.31 10.56
C ALA A 79 -23.38 -7.86 11.50
N SER A 80 -22.17 -7.35 11.35
CA SER A 80 -20.97 -7.76 12.08
C SER A 80 -20.42 -9.16 11.75
N GLU A 81 -21.02 -9.89 10.80
CA GLU A 81 -20.46 -11.14 10.31
C GLU A 81 -19.15 -10.89 9.54
N PRO A 82 -18.09 -11.67 9.82
CA PRO A 82 -16.88 -11.63 9.02
C PRO A 82 -17.11 -12.25 7.64
N VAL A 83 -16.89 -11.48 6.60
CA VAL A 83 -17.00 -11.94 5.20
C VAL A 83 -15.63 -11.85 4.53
N VAL A 84 -15.12 -12.96 4.04
CA VAL A 84 -13.91 -13.00 3.21
C VAL A 84 -14.24 -12.44 1.84
N VAL A 85 -13.57 -11.36 1.43
CA VAL A 85 -13.75 -10.76 0.10
C VAL A 85 -12.42 -10.84 -0.64
N VAL A 86 -12.34 -11.75 -1.60
CA VAL A 86 -11.16 -11.92 -2.46
C VAL A 86 -11.29 -11.01 -3.66
N VAL A 87 -10.41 -10.01 -3.77
CA VAL A 87 -10.56 -8.91 -4.74
C VAL A 87 -9.42 -8.82 -5.76
N GLY A 88 -9.78 -8.36 -6.94
CA GLY A 88 -8.89 -7.80 -7.96
C GLY A 88 -9.31 -6.37 -8.28
N ASN A 89 -8.62 -5.73 -9.24
CA ASN A 89 -9.01 -4.39 -9.71
C ASN A 89 -10.10 -4.52 -10.79
N ASP A 90 -11.28 -4.99 -10.41
CA ASP A 90 -12.42 -5.18 -11.31
C ASP A 90 -13.74 -4.71 -10.69
N VAL A 91 -14.75 -4.54 -11.52
CA VAL A 91 -16.08 -4.01 -11.14
C VAL A 91 -16.72 -4.85 -10.04
N ASP A 92 -16.70 -6.18 -10.19
CA ASP A 92 -17.40 -7.07 -9.26
C ASP A 92 -16.75 -7.06 -7.88
N SER A 93 -15.44 -6.85 -7.82
CA SER A 93 -14.70 -6.66 -6.56
C SER A 93 -15.11 -5.35 -5.84
N VAL A 94 -15.27 -4.26 -6.57
CA VAL A 94 -15.77 -2.98 -6.02
C VAL A 94 -17.21 -3.16 -5.51
N VAL A 95 -18.07 -3.79 -6.30
CA VAL A 95 -19.45 -4.11 -5.92
C VAL A 95 -19.51 -4.96 -4.65
N ALA A 96 -18.68 -6.02 -4.57
CA ALA A 96 -18.63 -6.92 -3.41
C ALA A 96 -18.30 -6.18 -2.11
N VAL A 97 -17.30 -5.31 -2.14
CA VAL A 97 -16.88 -4.56 -0.95
C VAL A 97 -17.96 -3.58 -0.51
N HIS A 98 -18.53 -2.80 -1.43
CA HIS A 98 -19.61 -1.86 -1.07
C HIS A 98 -20.89 -2.56 -0.61
N ALA A 99 -21.24 -3.72 -1.18
CA ALA A 99 -22.37 -4.51 -0.72
C ALA A 99 -22.17 -5.02 0.71
N ALA A 100 -20.98 -5.52 1.04
CA ALA A 100 -20.65 -5.94 2.40
C ALA A 100 -20.68 -4.75 3.40
N LEU A 101 -20.21 -3.56 2.98
CA LEU A 101 -20.30 -2.33 3.81
C LEU A 101 -21.76 -1.92 4.07
N ARG A 102 -22.65 -1.99 3.07
CA ARG A 102 -24.08 -1.65 3.22
C ARG A 102 -24.83 -2.60 4.16
N LEU A 103 -24.39 -3.85 4.25
CA LEU A 103 -24.97 -4.86 5.15
C LEU A 103 -24.32 -4.86 6.53
N ASP A 104 -23.44 -3.90 6.83
CA ASP A 104 -22.70 -3.86 8.07
C ASP A 104 -21.87 -5.12 8.36
N ALA A 105 -21.50 -5.91 7.34
CA ALA A 105 -20.57 -7.02 7.48
C ALA A 105 -19.16 -6.52 7.80
N VAL A 106 -18.32 -7.36 8.37
CA VAL A 106 -16.90 -7.08 8.58
C VAL A 106 -16.10 -7.66 7.42
N ILE A 107 -15.49 -6.81 6.65
CA ILE A 107 -14.79 -7.21 5.42
C ILE A 107 -13.38 -7.68 5.75
N LEU A 108 -13.07 -8.93 5.42
CA LEU A 108 -11.72 -9.46 5.42
C LEU A 108 -11.18 -9.38 3.99
N LEU A 109 -10.48 -8.29 3.68
CA LEU A 109 -10.08 -7.96 2.32
C LEU A 109 -8.78 -8.66 1.94
N ILE A 110 -8.85 -9.55 0.94
CA ILE A 110 -7.73 -10.41 0.53
C ILE A 110 -7.45 -10.20 -0.95
N PRO A 111 -6.19 -10.02 -1.38
CA PRO A 111 -5.87 -9.91 -2.79
C PRO A 111 -6.09 -11.26 -3.51
N ARG A 112 -6.57 -11.23 -4.75
CA ARG A 112 -6.73 -12.41 -5.61
C ARG A 112 -5.43 -13.20 -5.82
N SER A 113 -4.29 -12.53 -5.69
CA SER A 113 -2.97 -13.15 -5.75
C SER A 113 -2.59 -13.96 -4.50
N ALA A 114 -3.38 -13.89 -3.42
CA ALA A 114 -3.15 -14.70 -2.23
C ALA A 114 -3.34 -16.19 -2.57
N GLY A 115 -2.41 -17.00 -2.09
CA GLY A 115 -2.50 -18.46 -2.25
C GLY A 115 -3.61 -19.06 -1.37
N VAL A 116 -4.18 -20.19 -1.80
CA VAL A 116 -5.23 -20.93 -1.06
C VAL A 116 -4.89 -21.13 0.42
N ARG A 117 -3.62 -21.47 0.72
CA ARG A 117 -3.17 -21.69 2.11
C ARG A 117 -3.29 -20.43 2.97
N GLN A 118 -2.98 -19.28 2.41
CA GLN A 118 -3.09 -17.99 3.11
C GLN A 118 -4.55 -17.66 3.39
N VAL A 119 -5.44 -17.86 2.41
CA VAL A 119 -6.89 -17.65 2.58
C VAL A 119 -7.45 -18.62 3.61
N ALA A 120 -7.06 -19.89 3.56
CA ALA A 120 -7.46 -20.91 4.55
C ALA A 120 -7.02 -20.55 5.98
N ASP A 121 -5.79 -20.05 6.15
CA ASP A 121 -5.28 -19.60 7.44
C ASP A 121 -6.08 -18.41 7.99
N ILE A 122 -6.41 -17.43 7.14
CA ILE A 122 -7.25 -16.29 7.52
C ILE A 122 -8.65 -16.76 7.95
N ILE A 123 -9.30 -17.63 7.17
CA ILE A 123 -10.60 -18.21 7.49
C ILE A 123 -10.53 -18.92 8.85
N GLY A 124 -9.53 -19.77 9.05
CA GLY A 124 -9.37 -20.53 10.30
C GLY A 124 -9.15 -19.65 11.53
N ARG A 125 -8.44 -18.52 11.39
CA ARG A 125 -8.20 -17.57 12.49
C ARG A 125 -9.38 -16.68 12.79
N THR A 126 -10.16 -16.31 11.79
CA THR A 126 -11.26 -15.35 11.91
C THR A 126 -12.60 -16.00 12.16
N GLY A 127 -12.74 -17.28 11.85
CA GLY A 127 -14.01 -18.01 11.93
C GLY A 127 -15.04 -17.53 10.90
N ALA A 128 -14.59 -16.91 9.80
CA ALA A 128 -15.49 -16.46 8.74
C ALA A 128 -16.24 -17.64 8.11
N GLU A 129 -17.57 -17.55 8.06
CA GLU A 129 -18.45 -18.56 7.47
C GLU A 129 -18.86 -18.23 6.04
N PHE A 130 -18.73 -16.96 5.62
CA PHE A 130 -19.12 -16.45 4.32
C PHE A 130 -17.94 -15.91 3.54
N GLY A 131 -17.99 -16.08 2.21
CA GLY A 131 -16.99 -15.54 1.31
C GLY A 131 -17.56 -15.09 -0.02
N VAL A 132 -16.94 -14.09 -0.60
CA VAL A 132 -17.19 -13.59 -1.95
C VAL A 132 -15.87 -13.54 -2.68
N ALA A 133 -15.79 -14.13 -3.86
CA ALA A 133 -14.56 -14.20 -4.64
C ALA A 133 -14.84 -13.96 -6.13
N PRO A 134 -15.16 -12.71 -6.53
CA PRO A 134 -15.41 -12.40 -7.93
C PRO A 134 -14.20 -12.75 -8.77
N ASN A 135 -14.46 -13.38 -9.92
CA ASN A 135 -13.41 -13.71 -10.91
C ASN A 135 -12.24 -14.56 -10.36
N TRP A 136 -12.41 -15.21 -9.19
CA TRP A 136 -11.46 -16.20 -8.71
C TRP A 136 -11.75 -17.56 -9.38
N PRO A 137 -10.72 -18.34 -9.75
CA PRO A 137 -10.98 -19.62 -10.39
C PRO A 137 -11.87 -20.51 -9.54
N ALA A 138 -12.95 -21.03 -10.11
CA ALA A 138 -13.93 -21.86 -9.39
C ALA A 138 -13.27 -23.08 -8.71
N ALA A 139 -12.23 -23.66 -9.32
CA ALA A 139 -11.44 -24.75 -8.73
C ALA A 139 -10.77 -24.32 -7.43
N THR A 140 -10.25 -23.08 -7.35
CA THR A 140 -9.60 -22.52 -6.16
C THR A 140 -10.61 -22.28 -5.04
N ALA A 141 -11.78 -21.73 -5.37
CA ALA A 141 -12.87 -21.57 -4.39
C ALA A 141 -13.38 -22.93 -3.88
N ALA A 142 -13.43 -23.95 -4.74
CA ALA A 142 -13.87 -25.29 -4.39
C ALA A 142 -12.95 -25.97 -3.36
N GLU A 143 -11.63 -25.69 -3.37
CA GLU A 143 -10.70 -26.22 -2.37
C GLU A 143 -11.03 -25.75 -0.94
N LEU A 144 -11.71 -24.61 -0.80
CA LEU A 144 -12.09 -23.99 0.48
C LEU A 144 -13.59 -24.13 0.79
N SER A 145 -14.37 -24.79 -0.07
CA SER A 145 -15.83 -24.90 0.08
C SER A 145 -16.32 -25.65 1.32
N GLY A 146 -15.44 -26.43 1.95
CA GLY A 146 -15.73 -27.08 3.23
C GLY A 146 -15.61 -26.16 4.45
N SER A 147 -15.02 -24.97 4.30
CA SER A 147 -14.72 -24.04 5.38
C SER A 147 -15.52 -22.74 5.29
N VAL A 148 -15.94 -22.33 4.09
CA VAL A 148 -16.64 -21.07 3.82
C VAL A 148 -17.72 -21.30 2.77
N LYS A 149 -18.89 -20.69 2.98
CA LYS A 149 -19.94 -20.60 1.97
C LYS A 149 -19.64 -19.46 0.99
N TRP A 150 -19.20 -19.82 -0.22
CA TRP A 150 -18.96 -18.84 -1.28
C TRP A 150 -20.26 -18.37 -1.91
N ILE A 151 -20.44 -17.04 -2.01
CA ILE A 151 -21.66 -16.39 -2.49
C ILE A 151 -21.38 -15.74 -3.83
N ALA A 152 -22.23 -16.04 -4.84
CA ALA A 152 -22.27 -15.32 -6.10
C ALA A 152 -23.09 -14.02 -5.95
N LEU A 153 -22.67 -12.95 -6.62
CA LEU A 153 -23.26 -11.62 -6.49
C LEU A 153 -24.31 -11.31 -7.57
N ASP A 154 -24.43 -12.14 -8.57
CA ASP A 154 -25.24 -11.94 -9.78
C ASP A 154 -26.37 -12.99 -9.94
N VAL A 155 -26.82 -13.59 -8.85
CA VAL A 155 -27.88 -14.58 -8.89
C VAL A 155 -29.23 -13.90 -9.14
N ASP A 156 -29.90 -14.27 -10.22
CA ASP A 156 -31.26 -13.80 -10.51
C ASP A 156 -32.25 -14.19 -9.42
N GLY A 157 -33.17 -13.26 -9.09
CA GLY A 157 -34.22 -13.51 -8.11
C GLY A 157 -33.86 -13.15 -6.65
N ALA A 158 -32.69 -12.58 -6.42
CA ALA A 158 -32.39 -12.00 -5.10
C ALA A 158 -33.37 -10.87 -4.73
N PRO A 159 -33.69 -10.69 -3.42
CA PRO A 159 -34.54 -9.60 -2.99
C PRO A 159 -33.95 -8.26 -3.43
N ARG A 160 -34.73 -7.49 -4.17
CA ARG A 160 -34.36 -6.09 -4.48
C ARG A 160 -34.86 -5.20 -3.35
N GLY A 161 -33.98 -4.33 -2.85
CA GLY A 161 -34.31 -3.40 -1.79
C GLY A 161 -33.27 -2.30 -1.67
N GLU A 162 -33.62 -1.22 -1.00
CA GLU A 162 -32.63 -0.24 -0.60
C GLU A 162 -31.95 -0.70 0.70
N TYR A 163 -30.70 -1.08 0.59
CA TYR A 163 -29.87 -1.44 1.74
C TYR A 163 -29.11 -0.21 2.23
N ARG A 164 -28.98 -0.06 3.54
CA ARG A 164 -28.27 1.05 4.15
C ARG A 164 -27.53 0.59 5.39
N SER A 165 -26.30 1.00 5.53
CA SER A 165 -25.52 0.77 6.75
C SER A 165 -26.12 1.55 7.92
N GLU A 166 -26.25 0.87 9.07
CA GLU A 166 -26.66 1.46 10.35
C GLU A 166 -25.51 1.46 11.37
N ARG A 167 -24.37 0.80 11.03
CA ARG A 167 -23.20 0.74 11.89
C ARG A 167 -22.63 2.15 12.09
N PRO A 168 -22.28 2.55 13.32
CA PRO A 168 -21.53 3.79 13.55
C PRO A 168 -20.24 3.83 12.72
N ALA A 169 -20.01 4.94 12.04
CA ALA A 169 -18.90 5.07 11.08
C ALA A 169 -17.50 4.87 11.70
N ASP A 170 -17.39 5.03 13.02
CA ASP A 170 -16.14 4.83 13.78
C ASP A 170 -15.97 3.42 14.36
N GLU A 171 -16.92 2.50 14.07
CA GLU A 171 -16.73 1.09 14.42
C GLU A 171 -15.96 0.32 13.34
N PRO A 172 -15.21 -0.73 13.74
CA PRO A 172 -14.47 -1.58 12.80
C PRO A 172 -15.37 -2.13 11.69
N CYS A 173 -14.95 -1.99 10.43
CA CYS A 173 -15.72 -2.50 9.28
C CYS A 173 -14.85 -3.22 8.23
N LEU A 174 -13.55 -2.98 8.21
CA LEU A 174 -12.66 -3.52 7.18
C LEU A 174 -11.32 -3.93 7.78
N VAL A 175 -10.83 -5.10 7.40
CA VAL A 175 -9.52 -5.64 7.76
C VAL A 175 -8.69 -5.80 6.51
N LEU A 176 -7.53 -5.11 6.47
CA LEU A 176 -6.51 -5.27 5.44
C LEU A 176 -5.44 -6.25 5.91
N TYR A 177 -5.08 -7.22 5.07
CA TYR A 177 -4.00 -8.13 5.38
C TYR A 177 -2.69 -7.68 4.73
N THR A 178 -1.73 -7.27 5.56
CA THR A 178 -0.40 -6.86 5.09
C THR A 178 0.47 -8.08 4.82
N SER A 179 1.25 -8.02 3.74
CA SER A 179 2.35 -8.96 3.51
C SER A 179 3.51 -8.61 4.45
N GLY A 180 3.36 -8.86 5.75
CA GLY A 180 4.41 -8.65 6.72
C GLY A 180 5.67 -9.46 6.37
N THR A 181 6.84 -9.00 6.83
CA THR A 181 8.10 -9.77 6.73
C THR A 181 8.14 -10.97 7.68
N THR A 182 7.10 -11.14 8.48
CA THR A 182 6.84 -12.33 9.30
C THR A 182 6.05 -13.35 8.49
N SER A 183 6.14 -14.62 8.85
CA SER A 183 5.49 -15.74 8.16
C SER A 183 3.95 -15.65 8.10
N LYS A 184 3.34 -14.75 8.86
CA LYS A 184 1.89 -14.57 8.93
C LYS A 184 1.49 -13.13 8.59
N PRO A 185 0.53 -12.90 7.66
CA PRO A 185 -0.02 -11.58 7.42
C PRO A 185 -0.73 -11.02 8.66
N LYS A 186 -0.47 -9.74 8.98
CA LYS A 186 -1.17 -9.02 10.04
C LYS A 186 -2.48 -8.44 9.50
N GLY A 187 -3.56 -8.59 10.25
CA GLY A 187 -4.85 -7.97 9.92
C GLY A 187 -4.96 -6.57 10.52
N VAL A 188 -4.97 -5.55 9.67
CA VAL A 188 -5.05 -4.12 10.03
C VAL A 188 -6.51 -3.69 10.02
N ILE A 189 -7.06 -3.30 11.18
CA ILE A 189 -8.47 -2.97 11.36
C ILE A 189 -8.73 -1.49 11.09
N HIS A 190 -9.64 -1.20 10.19
CA HIS A 190 -10.13 0.15 9.92
C HIS A 190 -11.64 0.29 10.16
N SER A 191 -12.06 1.52 10.42
CA SER A 191 -13.44 1.96 10.35
C SER A 191 -13.68 2.81 9.10
N GLN A 192 -14.94 3.06 8.78
CA GLN A 192 -15.27 4.01 7.71
C GLN A 192 -14.72 5.41 8.03
N SER A 193 -14.76 5.85 9.31
CA SER A 193 -14.23 7.16 9.71
C SER A 193 -12.74 7.30 9.47
N THR A 194 -11.94 6.27 9.79
CA THR A 194 -10.48 6.32 9.55
C THR A 194 -10.16 6.37 8.06
N LEU A 195 -10.86 5.58 7.23
CA LEU A 195 -10.65 5.54 5.77
C LEU A 195 -11.14 6.83 5.08
N THR A 196 -12.30 7.36 5.49
CA THR A 196 -12.82 8.63 4.98
C THR A 196 -11.88 9.78 5.30
N LYS A 197 -11.33 9.84 6.53
CA LYS A 197 -10.36 10.88 6.90
C LYS A 197 -9.07 10.76 6.10
N ALA A 198 -8.53 9.56 5.93
CA ALA A 198 -7.37 9.32 5.08
C ALA A 198 -7.63 9.76 3.62
N SER A 199 -8.81 9.43 3.08
CA SER A 199 -9.22 9.84 1.73
C SER A 199 -9.34 11.35 1.60
N ALA A 200 -9.95 12.02 2.59
CA ALA A 200 -10.05 13.48 2.60
C ALA A 200 -8.67 14.17 2.64
N ASN A 201 -7.76 13.65 3.46
CA ASN A 201 -6.38 14.13 3.51
C ASN A 201 -5.65 13.92 2.17
N TYR A 202 -5.82 12.75 1.56
CA TYR A 202 -5.28 12.45 0.23
C TYR A 202 -5.79 13.43 -0.82
N ILE A 203 -7.12 13.63 -0.90
CA ILE A 203 -7.77 14.56 -1.84
C ILE A 203 -7.20 15.97 -1.67
N ALA A 204 -7.13 16.45 -0.44
CA ALA A 204 -6.66 17.81 -0.14
C ALA A 204 -5.18 18.00 -0.51
N ALA A 205 -4.29 17.08 -0.12
CA ALA A 205 -2.85 17.16 -0.42
C ALA A 205 -2.56 17.08 -1.91
N ALA A 206 -3.25 16.18 -2.61
CA ALA A 206 -3.12 15.97 -4.04
C ALA A 206 -3.89 17.01 -4.89
N GLY A 207 -4.71 17.87 -4.27
CA GLY A 207 -5.54 18.85 -4.96
C GLY A 207 -6.46 18.20 -5.99
N LEU A 208 -7.08 17.06 -5.63
CA LEU A 208 -7.98 16.35 -6.53
C LEU A 208 -9.36 17.00 -6.56
N THR A 209 -9.99 16.97 -7.73
CA THR A 209 -11.34 17.48 -7.98
C THR A 209 -12.16 16.44 -8.74
N ASP A 210 -13.42 16.73 -8.99
CA ASP A 210 -14.32 15.93 -9.83
C ASP A 210 -13.89 15.83 -11.31
N ASP A 211 -12.96 16.71 -11.75
CA ASP A 211 -12.36 16.65 -13.09
C ASP A 211 -11.27 15.57 -13.24
N GLU A 212 -10.88 14.92 -12.16
CA GLU A 212 -9.89 13.85 -12.25
C GLU A 212 -10.51 12.54 -12.77
N ARG A 213 -9.68 11.75 -13.42
CA ARG A 213 -9.94 10.38 -13.85
C ARG A 213 -8.85 9.49 -13.23
N ILE A 214 -9.23 8.75 -12.19
CA ILE A 214 -8.29 8.07 -11.27
C ILE A 214 -7.89 6.73 -11.86
N PHE A 215 -6.61 6.55 -12.19
CA PHE A 215 -6.07 5.28 -12.68
C PHE A 215 -5.65 4.37 -11.52
N LEU A 216 -6.45 3.36 -11.24
CA LEU A 216 -6.19 2.39 -10.16
C LEU A 216 -5.36 1.22 -10.67
N ILE A 217 -4.05 1.26 -10.41
CA ILE A 217 -3.12 0.17 -10.66
C ILE A 217 -2.69 -0.55 -9.38
N SER A 218 -2.68 0.17 -8.26
CA SER A 218 -2.42 -0.43 -6.94
C SER A 218 -3.48 -1.49 -6.63
N PRO A 219 -3.11 -2.65 -6.07
CA PRO A 219 -4.08 -3.69 -5.74
C PRO A 219 -5.22 -3.15 -4.87
N LEU A 220 -6.46 -3.45 -5.21
CA LEU A 220 -7.65 -3.02 -4.44
C LEU A 220 -7.58 -3.48 -2.97
N ALA A 221 -6.92 -4.61 -2.69
CA ALA A 221 -6.66 -5.11 -1.34
C ALA A 221 -5.51 -4.37 -0.61
N SER A 222 -4.86 -3.39 -1.20
CA SER A 222 -3.93 -2.50 -0.53
C SER A 222 -4.64 -1.27 0.01
N VAL A 223 -4.07 -0.59 1.01
CA VAL A 223 -4.68 0.64 1.53
C VAL A 223 -4.80 1.73 0.45
N THR A 224 -3.80 1.86 -0.44
CA THR A 224 -3.86 2.78 -1.59
C THR A 224 -5.00 2.41 -2.53
N GLY A 225 -5.19 1.11 -2.79
CA GLY A 225 -6.30 0.60 -3.59
C GLY A 225 -7.65 0.87 -2.95
N VAL A 226 -7.80 0.64 -1.65
CA VAL A 226 -9.02 0.96 -0.88
C VAL A 226 -9.34 2.44 -0.97
N LEU A 227 -8.37 3.34 -0.70
CA LEU A 227 -8.63 4.77 -0.76
C LEU A 227 -9.05 5.21 -2.17
N GLN A 228 -8.28 4.87 -3.20
CA GLN A 228 -8.56 5.33 -4.57
C GLN A 228 -9.77 4.63 -5.21
N GLY A 229 -9.87 3.31 -5.02
CA GLY A 229 -10.88 2.49 -5.70
C GLY A 229 -12.25 2.52 -5.05
N LEU A 230 -12.33 2.74 -3.72
CA LEU A 230 -13.58 2.63 -2.98
C LEU A 230 -14.07 3.97 -2.38
N PHE A 231 -13.17 4.89 -2.04
CA PHE A 231 -13.56 6.12 -1.34
C PHE A 231 -13.33 7.39 -2.17
N ILE A 232 -12.12 7.64 -2.69
CA ILE A 232 -11.76 8.91 -3.32
C ILE A 232 -12.61 9.18 -4.58
N GLY A 233 -12.74 8.19 -5.47
CA GLY A 233 -13.57 8.32 -6.67
C GLY A 233 -15.00 8.76 -6.33
N PRO A 234 -15.76 7.99 -5.52
CA PRO A 234 -17.12 8.38 -5.14
C PRO A 234 -17.20 9.66 -4.30
N MET A 235 -16.25 9.96 -3.42
CA MET A 235 -16.22 11.22 -2.65
C MET A 235 -16.08 12.45 -3.55
N LEU A 236 -15.44 12.31 -4.70
CA LEU A 236 -15.30 13.36 -5.72
C LEU A 236 -16.35 13.27 -6.84
N THR A 237 -17.15 12.20 -6.87
CA THR A 237 -18.00 11.85 -8.02
C THR A 237 -17.18 11.76 -9.31
N ALA A 238 -15.95 11.22 -9.21
CA ALA A 238 -14.97 11.10 -10.28
C ALA A 238 -14.82 9.64 -10.75
N PRO A 239 -14.53 9.41 -12.05
CA PRO A 239 -14.31 8.08 -12.59
C PRO A 239 -13.06 7.39 -12.01
N VAL A 240 -13.18 6.10 -11.68
CA VAL A 240 -12.05 5.23 -11.37
C VAL A 240 -11.83 4.24 -12.52
N ILE A 241 -10.64 4.26 -13.10
CA ILE A 241 -10.22 3.34 -14.16
C ILE A 241 -9.51 2.15 -13.49
N LEU A 242 -10.06 0.95 -13.66
CA LEU A 242 -9.61 -0.27 -13.02
C LEU A 242 -8.63 -1.02 -13.93
N GLU A 243 -7.37 -1.12 -13.52
CA GLU A 243 -6.37 -1.94 -14.22
C GLU A 243 -6.25 -3.31 -13.51
N ASP A 244 -6.78 -4.34 -14.14
CA ASP A 244 -6.87 -5.70 -13.59
C ASP A 244 -5.70 -6.62 -14.00
N ARG A 245 -4.91 -6.21 -15.01
CA ARG A 245 -3.82 -7.00 -15.58
C ARG A 245 -2.64 -6.13 -15.95
N TRP A 246 -1.57 -6.27 -15.21
CA TRP A 246 -0.35 -5.57 -15.55
C TRP A 246 0.31 -6.14 -16.81
N ASP A 247 0.30 -5.37 -17.86
CA ASP A 247 1.13 -5.50 -19.06
C ASP A 247 1.44 -4.07 -19.53
N PRO A 248 2.71 -3.64 -19.62
CA PRO A 248 3.06 -2.25 -19.92
C PRO A 248 2.36 -1.70 -21.15
N SER A 249 2.28 -2.50 -22.22
CA SER A 249 1.70 -2.11 -23.50
C SER A 249 0.18 -1.94 -23.42
N VAL A 250 -0.50 -2.94 -22.86
CA VAL A 250 -1.97 -2.96 -22.72
C VAL A 250 -2.43 -1.97 -21.65
N THR A 251 -1.66 -1.83 -20.57
CA THR A 251 -1.93 -0.86 -19.49
C THR A 251 -1.75 0.58 -19.98
N CYS A 252 -0.71 0.86 -20.77
CA CYS A 252 -0.51 2.18 -21.39
C CYS A 252 -1.68 2.54 -22.33
N GLU A 253 -2.17 1.58 -23.12
CA GLU A 253 -3.34 1.78 -23.96
C GLU A 253 -4.61 2.13 -23.17
N LEU A 254 -4.88 1.40 -22.08
CA LEU A 254 -6.01 1.69 -21.19
C LEU A 254 -5.87 3.08 -20.57
N LEU A 255 -4.69 3.44 -20.06
CA LEU A 255 -4.43 4.74 -19.43
C LEU A 255 -4.69 5.89 -20.41
N VAL A 256 -4.20 5.77 -21.67
CA VAL A 256 -4.38 6.79 -22.70
C VAL A 256 -5.83 6.84 -23.19
N SER A 257 -6.44 5.69 -23.53
CA SER A 257 -7.80 5.64 -24.09
C SER A 257 -8.86 6.07 -23.08
N SER A 258 -8.66 5.81 -21.80
CA SER A 258 -9.55 6.29 -20.74
C SER A 258 -9.29 7.74 -20.33
N ALA A 259 -8.30 8.43 -20.94
CA ALA A 259 -7.89 9.78 -20.59
C ALA A 259 -7.61 9.95 -19.08
N ALA A 260 -6.91 9.01 -18.47
CA ALA A 260 -6.57 9.02 -17.06
C ALA A 260 -5.70 10.24 -16.71
N THR A 261 -6.09 11.01 -15.70
CA THR A 261 -5.39 12.25 -15.32
C THR A 261 -4.61 12.14 -14.03
N TRP A 262 -4.91 11.12 -13.25
CA TRP A 262 -4.33 10.87 -11.94
C TRP A 262 -3.81 9.44 -11.81
N TYR A 263 -2.62 9.29 -11.24
CA TYR A 263 -2.00 8.02 -10.90
C TYR A 263 -1.49 8.06 -9.46
N GLY A 264 -1.90 7.10 -8.64
CA GLY A 264 -1.34 6.89 -7.31
C GLY A 264 -0.83 5.45 -7.18
N GLY A 265 0.50 5.28 -7.12
CA GLY A 265 1.06 3.95 -7.13
C GLY A 265 2.58 3.89 -7.12
N PRO A 266 3.17 2.70 -7.43
CA PRO A 266 4.61 2.50 -7.46
C PRO A 266 5.29 3.26 -8.61
N ASP A 267 6.45 3.85 -8.32
CA ASP A 267 7.28 4.59 -9.28
C ASP A 267 7.78 3.71 -10.44
N ARG A 268 8.21 2.48 -10.16
CA ARG A 268 8.72 1.55 -11.18
C ARG A 268 7.67 1.13 -12.22
N LEU A 269 6.40 1.01 -11.82
CA LEU A 269 5.32 0.74 -12.77
C LEU A 269 5.04 1.96 -13.64
N LEU A 270 5.08 3.16 -13.05
CA LEU A 270 4.96 4.41 -13.80
C LEU A 270 6.08 4.53 -14.85
N ASP A 271 7.35 4.29 -14.46
CA ASP A 271 8.49 4.39 -15.37
C ASP A 271 8.33 3.50 -16.61
N ARG A 272 7.86 2.25 -16.41
CA ARG A 272 7.56 1.34 -17.52
C ARG A 272 6.43 1.84 -18.43
N LEU A 273 5.41 2.51 -17.86
CA LEU A 273 4.35 3.14 -18.66
C LEU A 273 4.87 4.32 -19.49
N LEU A 274 5.79 5.12 -18.92
CA LEU A 274 6.44 6.21 -19.61
C LEU A 274 7.34 5.69 -20.75
N ASP A 275 8.08 4.61 -20.53
CA ASP A 275 8.86 3.95 -21.59
C ASP A 275 7.97 3.46 -22.74
N GLU A 276 6.86 2.82 -22.42
CA GLU A 276 5.92 2.32 -23.42
C GLU A 276 5.27 3.46 -24.21
N ALA A 277 4.97 4.58 -23.54
CA ALA A 277 4.46 5.78 -24.22
C ALA A 277 5.45 6.36 -25.22
N VAL A 278 6.74 6.37 -24.88
CA VAL A 278 7.82 6.79 -25.81
C VAL A 278 7.90 5.83 -27.00
N VAL A 279 7.91 4.51 -26.76
CA VAL A 279 7.97 3.49 -27.83
C VAL A 279 6.79 3.62 -28.79
N ARG A 280 5.59 3.88 -28.28
CA ARG A 280 4.36 4.05 -29.06
C ARG A 280 4.19 5.42 -29.65
N ASN A 281 4.99 6.39 -29.27
CA ASN A 281 4.84 7.79 -29.64
C ASN A 281 3.45 8.34 -29.28
N VAL A 282 2.98 8.07 -28.05
CA VAL A 282 1.71 8.57 -27.52
C VAL A 282 1.95 9.51 -26.33
N THR A 283 1.06 10.48 -26.16
CA THR A 283 1.09 11.39 -25.03
C THR A 283 0.35 10.78 -23.84
N ILE A 284 1.00 10.72 -22.68
CA ILE A 284 0.39 10.33 -21.41
C ILE A 284 -0.50 11.48 -20.89
N PRO A 285 -1.79 11.25 -20.63
CA PRO A 285 -2.70 12.32 -20.21
C PRO A 285 -2.63 12.66 -18.71
N LEU A 286 -1.74 12.01 -17.95
CA LEU A 286 -1.55 12.26 -16.52
C LEU A 286 -1.14 13.71 -16.26
N ARG A 287 -1.83 14.36 -15.33
CA ARG A 287 -1.51 15.72 -14.87
C ARG A 287 -0.59 15.71 -13.67
N ALA A 288 -0.78 14.72 -12.80
CA ALA A 288 0.03 14.53 -11.61
C ALA A 288 0.02 13.08 -11.13
N VAL A 289 1.01 12.72 -10.34
CA VAL A 289 1.17 11.40 -9.74
C VAL A 289 1.50 11.49 -8.26
N TYR A 290 1.02 10.51 -7.50
CA TYR A 290 1.28 10.36 -6.08
C TYR A 290 2.07 9.07 -5.84
N LEU A 291 3.36 9.23 -5.60
CA LEU A 291 4.28 8.11 -5.46
C LEU A 291 4.61 7.87 -3.99
N GLY A 292 4.62 6.62 -3.56
CA GLY A 292 4.90 6.26 -2.17
C GLY A 292 4.94 4.76 -1.95
N GLY A 293 5.09 4.38 -0.68
CA GLY A 293 5.12 2.98 -0.27
C GLY A 293 6.46 2.26 -0.44
N THR A 294 7.43 2.88 -1.13
CA THR A 294 8.81 2.42 -1.28
C THR A 294 9.76 3.61 -1.20
N MET A 295 11.06 3.35 -1.08
CA MET A 295 12.06 4.37 -1.40
C MET A 295 11.96 4.67 -2.89
N LEU A 296 11.66 5.92 -3.22
CA LEU A 296 11.47 6.33 -4.62
C LEU A 296 12.82 6.47 -5.34
N ASP A 297 12.87 6.01 -6.58
CA ASP A 297 14.02 6.28 -7.44
C ASP A 297 13.98 7.74 -7.91
N ARG A 298 14.94 8.52 -7.46
CA ARG A 298 15.04 9.94 -7.79
C ARG A 298 15.07 10.20 -9.31
N ARG A 299 15.69 9.29 -10.09
CA ARG A 299 15.74 9.41 -11.55
C ARG A 299 14.35 9.34 -12.17
N ILE A 300 13.49 8.42 -11.65
CA ILE A 300 12.11 8.29 -12.12
C ILE A 300 11.31 9.55 -11.78
N VAL A 301 11.47 10.06 -10.56
CA VAL A 301 10.80 11.29 -10.11
C VAL A 301 11.19 12.49 -10.98
N GLU A 302 12.49 12.71 -11.22
CA GLU A 302 13.00 13.80 -12.05
C GLU A 302 12.55 13.65 -13.50
N ARG A 303 12.72 12.44 -14.10
CA ARG A 303 12.29 12.13 -15.46
C ARG A 303 10.81 12.40 -15.70
N THR A 304 9.96 12.00 -14.77
CA THR A 304 8.51 12.16 -14.88
C THR A 304 8.12 13.64 -15.03
N GLU A 305 8.76 14.54 -14.28
CA GLU A 305 8.52 15.99 -14.43
C GLU A 305 9.25 16.60 -15.64
N ASP A 306 10.53 16.25 -15.87
CA ASP A 306 11.37 16.91 -16.86
C ASP A 306 10.99 16.53 -18.29
N GLU A 307 10.69 15.26 -18.56
CA GLU A 307 10.39 14.78 -19.92
C GLU A 307 8.90 14.77 -20.23
N PHE A 308 8.04 14.54 -19.22
CA PHE A 308 6.60 14.37 -19.44
C PHE A 308 5.75 15.52 -18.90
N GLY A 309 6.33 16.42 -18.10
CA GLY A 309 5.60 17.56 -17.50
C GLY A 309 4.55 17.13 -16.45
N ILE A 310 4.64 15.92 -15.92
CA ILE A 310 3.71 15.35 -14.96
C ILE A 310 4.17 15.71 -13.55
N ILE A 311 3.35 16.41 -12.76
CA ILE A 311 3.70 16.81 -11.38
C ILE A 311 3.85 15.58 -10.50
N VAL A 312 4.99 15.44 -9.83
CA VAL A 312 5.24 14.35 -8.89
C VAL A 312 5.11 14.83 -7.45
N MET A 313 4.36 14.10 -6.65
CA MET A 313 4.29 14.26 -5.20
C MET A 313 4.74 12.99 -4.53
N ARG A 314 5.45 13.15 -3.40
CA ARG A 314 5.84 12.04 -2.53
C ARG A 314 4.89 11.97 -1.35
N ALA A 315 4.52 10.75 -0.96
CA ALA A 315 3.66 10.48 0.17
C ALA A 315 4.28 9.40 1.06
N TYR A 316 4.12 9.58 2.35
CA TYR A 316 4.44 8.55 3.32
C TYR A 316 3.21 8.09 4.09
N GLY A 317 3.12 6.80 4.28
CA GLY A 317 2.10 6.10 5.04
C GLY A 317 2.24 4.59 4.92
N SER A 318 1.43 3.90 5.65
CA SER A 318 1.33 2.43 5.63
C SER A 318 -0.13 2.01 5.67
N SER A 319 -0.39 0.70 5.72
CA SER A 319 -1.76 0.21 5.92
C SER A 319 -2.36 0.70 7.23
N GLU A 320 -1.53 0.88 8.26
CA GLU A 320 -1.92 1.32 9.61
C GLU A 320 -2.16 2.84 9.71
N VAL A 321 -1.41 3.62 8.96
CA VAL A 321 -1.47 5.10 8.93
C VAL A 321 -1.50 5.59 7.49
N PRO A 322 -2.64 5.45 6.81
CA PRO A 322 -2.74 5.75 5.38
C PRO A 322 -2.47 7.22 5.08
N VAL A 323 -1.51 7.51 4.22
CA VAL A 323 -1.17 8.86 3.75
C VAL A 323 -1.10 9.88 4.91
N SER A 324 -0.06 9.77 5.70
CA SER A 324 0.12 10.60 6.91
C SER A 324 0.87 11.89 6.64
N THR A 325 1.87 11.84 5.75
CA THR A 325 2.62 13.02 5.31
C THR A 325 2.73 13.07 3.81
N SER A 326 2.90 14.27 3.27
CA SER A 326 3.04 14.48 1.83
C SER A 326 3.60 15.86 1.52
N GLY A 327 4.27 15.98 0.38
CA GLY A 327 4.35 17.23 -0.36
C GLY A 327 2.99 17.56 -0.96
N LEU A 328 2.61 18.85 -1.00
CA LEU A 328 1.36 19.29 -1.60
C LEU A 328 1.56 19.55 -3.10
N ARG A 329 0.51 19.30 -3.90
CA ARG A 329 0.54 19.58 -5.35
C ARG A 329 0.88 21.04 -5.67
N SER A 330 0.52 21.96 -4.79
CA SER A 330 0.75 23.40 -4.93
C SER A 330 2.14 23.86 -4.50
N GLU A 331 2.93 23.00 -3.86
CA GLU A 331 4.29 23.34 -3.41
C GLU A 331 5.29 23.38 -4.57
N SER A 332 6.43 24.03 -4.33
CA SER A 332 7.54 24.02 -5.28
C SER A 332 8.10 22.61 -5.50
N ARG A 333 8.74 22.39 -6.65
CA ARG A 333 9.37 21.10 -6.97
C ARG A 333 10.38 20.67 -5.91
N GLU A 334 11.17 21.61 -5.41
CA GLU A 334 12.20 21.35 -4.39
C GLU A 334 11.58 20.76 -3.12
N LEU A 335 10.45 21.28 -2.68
CA LEU A 335 9.73 20.77 -1.51
C LEU A 335 9.07 19.41 -1.78
N ARG A 336 8.47 19.22 -2.96
CA ARG A 336 7.81 17.97 -3.32
C ARG A 336 8.77 16.79 -3.49
N HIS A 337 10.02 17.06 -3.90
CA HIS A 337 11.06 16.03 -4.17
C HIS A 337 12.04 15.85 -3.00
N GLY A 338 12.17 16.84 -2.12
CA GLY A 338 13.24 16.89 -1.12
C GLY A 338 13.09 15.93 0.05
N ASP A 339 11.85 15.62 0.43
CA ASP A 339 11.51 14.83 1.60
C ASP A 339 10.16 14.09 1.43
N ASP A 340 9.66 13.46 2.48
CA ASP A 340 8.37 12.75 2.47
C ASP A 340 7.21 13.65 2.97
N GLY A 341 7.44 14.96 3.03
CA GLY A 341 6.45 15.99 3.24
C GLY A 341 6.17 16.35 4.70
N ALA A 342 5.22 17.27 4.86
CA ALA A 342 4.69 17.65 6.16
C ALA A 342 3.51 16.76 6.57
N ALA A 343 3.22 16.73 7.87
CA ALA A 343 2.02 16.09 8.39
C ALA A 343 0.75 16.68 7.74
N LEU A 344 -0.16 15.83 7.31
CA LEU A 344 -1.43 16.24 6.72
C LEU A 344 -2.41 16.73 7.79
N ALA A 345 -3.56 17.22 7.37
CA ALA A 345 -4.55 17.80 8.29
C ALA A 345 -4.94 16.82 9.41
N ASP A 346 -4.82 17.29 10.65
CA ASP A 346 -5.12 16.55 11.88
C ASP A 346 -4.23 15.31 12.11
N VAL A 347 -3.11 15.22 11.42
CA VAL A 347 -2.07 14.19 11.62
C VAL A 347 -0.95 14.80 12.46
N GLU A 348 -0.49 14.04 13.43
CA GLU A 348 0.67 14.40 14.23
C GLU A 348 1.79 13.39 13.99
N VAL A 349 3.01 13.89 13.86
CA VAL A 349 4.22 13.09 13.65
C VAL A 349 5.26 13.47 14.71
N ARG A 350 5.87 12.47 15.31
CA ARG A 350 7.06 12.65 16.16
C ARG A 350 8.15 11.67 15.79
N VAL A 351 9.38 12.01 16.07
CA VAL A 351 10.52 11.10 16.02
C VAL A 351 10.93 10.77 17.45
N GLY A 352 11.04 9.49 17.75
CA GLY A 352 11.34 8.91 19.03
C GLY A 352 10.14 8.18 19.65
N SER A 353 10.36 6.91 20.01
CA SER A 353 9.47 6.04 20.78
C SER A 353 10.16 5.59 22.07
N THR A 354 9.41 4.90 22.93
CA THR A 354 10.00 4.21 24.10
C THR A 354 11.01 3.12 23.70
N GLY A 355 10.91 2.59 22.48
CA GLY A 355 11.79 1.55 21.96
C GLY A 355 13.02 2.04 21.21
N ASP A 356 12.90 3.14 20.45
CA ASP A 356 14.01 3.70 19.67
C ASP A 356 13.87 5.22 19.48
N PRO A 357 14.93 6.01 19.75
CA PRO A 357 14.88 7.47 19.66
C PRO A 357 14.79 8.00 18.21
N THR A 358 14.91 7.16 17.19
CA THR A 358 14.84 7.55 15.77
C THR A 358 13.57 7.04 15.09
N GLU A 359 12.71 6.30 15.81
CA GLU A 359 11.49 5.74 15.26
C GLU A 359 10.45 6.81 14.95
N CYS A 360 9.90 6.77 13.74
CA CYS A 360 8.75 7.57 13.35
C CYS A 360 7.50 7.07 14.07
N CYS A 361 6.81 7.96 14.78
CA CYS A 361 5.53 7.65 15.40
C CYS A 361 4.46 8.61 14.88
N ILE A 362 3.28 8.06 14.63
CA ILE A 362 2.16 8.79 14.02
C ILE A 362 0.89 8.59 14.84
N ARG A 363 0.11 9.66 14.98
CA ARG A 363 -1.26 9.59 15.48
C ARG A 363 -2.17 10.52 14.70
N GLY A 364 -3.46 10.23 14.73
CA GLY A 364 -4.48 11.05 14.08
C GLY A 364 -5.75 10.27 13.80
N PRO A 365 -6.82 10.94 13.38
CA PRO A 365 -8.12 10.32 13.15
C PRO A 365 -8.16 9.35 11.95
N HIS A 366 -7.11 9.28 11.14
CA HIS A 366 -6.91 8.33 10.05
C HIS A 366 -6.21 7.05 10.47
N THR A 367 -5.63 7.02 11.69
CA THR A 367 -4.88 5.88 12.22
C THR A 367 -5.79 4.66 12.36
N PHE A 368 -5.29 3.47 12.01
CA PHE A 368 -6.01 2.22 12.17
C PHE A 368 -6.44 1.97 13.62
N LEU A 369 -7.41 1.09 13.79
CA LEU A 369 -7.97 0.80 15.10
C LEU A 369 -7.23 -0.31 15.87
N GLY A 370 -6.21 -0.92 15.26
CA GLY A 370 -5.41 -1.99 15.85
C GLY A 370 -5.32 -3.20 14.95
N TYR A 371 -4.61 -4.22 15.43
CA TYR A 371 -4.48 -5.49 14.72
C TYR A 371 -5.53 -6.50 15.19
N THR A 372 -5.82 -7.48 14.31
CA THR A 372 -6.72 -8.61 14.64
C THR A 372 -6.10 -9.57 15.64
N ASP A 373 -4.78 -9.60 15.75
CA ASP A 373 -4.04 -10.42 16.71
C ASP A 373 -3.57 -9.53 17.87
N ALA A 374 -3.92 -9.92 19.10
CA ALA A 374 -3.58 -9.15 20.30
C ALA A 374 -2.07 -9.07 20.55
N ASP A 375 -1.30 -10.08 20.15
CA ASP A 375 0.15 -10.07 20.28
C ASP A 375 0.77 -9.06 19.31
N ASP A 376 0.24 -8.93 18.10
CA ASP A 376 0.65 -7.91 17.15
C ASP A 376 0.28 -6.48 17.60
N ASP A 377 -0.83 -6.34 18.34
CA ASP A 377 -1.33 -5.04 18.83
C ASP A 377 -0.59 -4.55 20.08
N ALA A 378 -0.08 -5.46 20.91
CA ALA A 378 0.50 -5.15 22.22
C ALA A 378 1.65 -4.14 22.16
N ASP A 379 2.53 -4.26 21.15
CA ASP A 379 3.71 -3.40 20.97
C ASP A 379 3.52 -2.37 19.84
N ALA A 380 2.32 -2.28 19.27
CA ALA A 380 2.08 -1.43 18.10
C ALA A 380 1.99 0.07 18.47
N PHE A 381 1.66 0.39 19.71
CA PHE A 381 1.44 1.75 20.16
C PHE A 381 2.32 2.11 21.36
N ASP A 382 2.70 3.36 21.39
CA ASP A 382 3.37 4.04 22.50
C ASP A 382 2.40 5.13 22.98
N ASP A 383 1.58 4.81 23.99
CA ASP A 383 0.33 5.50 24.33
C ASP A 383 -0.63 5.52 23.10
N ASP A 384 -0.97 6.73 22.59
CA ASP A 384 -1.82 6.93 21.42
C ASP A 384 -1.02 7.00 20.09
N TRP A 385 0.30 6.84 20.15
CA TRP A 385 1.16 6.95 18.99
C TRP A 385 1.43 5.58 18.37
N PHE A 386 1.03 5.42 17.12
CA PHE A 386 1.41 4.22 16.37
C PHE A 386 2.92 4.25 16.08
N ARG A 387 3.58 3.18 16.42
CA ARG A 387 4.99 2.93 16.14
C ARG A 387 5.15 2.33 14.75
N THR A 388 5.68 3.11 13.81
CA THR A 388 5.71 2.68 12.40
C THR A 388 6.78 1.62 12.13
N GLY A 389 7.79 1.52 12.98
CA GLY A 389 8.99 0.73 12.73
C GLY A 389 9.89 1.34 11.66
N ASP A 390 9.58 2.54 11.17
CA ASP A 390 10.40 3.27 10.21
C ASP A 390 11.26 4.30 10.96
N VAL A 391 12.48 4.53 10.48
CA VAL A 391 13.41 5.54 10.98
C VAL A 391 13.19 6.82 10.20
N ALA A 392 13.03 7.94 10.91
CA ALA A 392 12.81 9.24 10.27
C ALA A 392 13.71 10.34 10.84
N GLU A 393 13.95 11.33 10.02
CA GLU A 393 14.46 12.64 10.39
C GLU A 393 13.31 13.64 10.30
N LEU A 394 13.24 14.55 11.28
CA LEU A 394 12.25 15.63 11.30
C LEU A 394 12.99 16.96 11.24
N ASP A 395 12.75 17.73 10.18
CA ASP A 395 13.32 19.04 10.00
C ASP A 395 12.25 20.04 9.56
N HIS A 396 12.14 21.16 10.29
CA HIS A 396 11.15 22.22 10.02
C HIS A 396 9.69 21.72 9.81
N GLY A 397 9.29 20.66 10.54
CA GLY A 397 7.95 20.07 10.46
C GLY A 397 7.73 19.15 9.25
N ARG A 398 8.76 18.84 8.49
CA ARG A 398 8.75 17.88 7.38
C ARG A 398 9.56 16.66 7.75
N ILE A 399 9.14 15.49 7.29
CA ILE A 399 9.84 14.24 7.58
C ILE A 399 10.59 13.73 6.34
N ARG A 400 11.67 13.03 6.64
CA ARG A 400 12.38 12.18 5.67
C ARG A 400 12.54 10.79 6.26
N ILE A 401 11.95 9.80 5.64
CA ILE A 401 12.12 8.40 6.01
C ILE A 401 13.50 7.93 5.49
N VAL A 402 14.34 7.48 6.40
CA VAL A 402 15.71 7.06 6.08
C VAL A 402 15.88 5.53 6.08
N GLY A 403 14.87 4.77 6.52
CA GLY A 403 14.89 3.32 6.49
C GLY A 403 13.91 2.69 7.47
N ARG A 404 14.05 1.37 7.66
CA ARG A 404 13.26 0.61 8.65
C ARG A 404 14.15 0.14 9.79
N LEU A 405 13.64 0.14 11.01
CA LEU A 405 14.38 -0.34 12.18
C LEU A 405 14.91 -1.76 12.00
N LYS A 406 14.10 -2.64 11.41
CA LYS A 406 14.48 -4.04 11.13
C LYS A 406 15.46 -4.21 9.97
N ASP A 407 15.59 -3.21 9.10
CA ASP A 407 16.49 -3.21 7.95
C ASP A 407 17.77 -2.39 8.25
N ILE A 408 17.96 -2.00 9.52
CA ILE A 408 19.19 -1.39 10.02
C ILE A 408 20.24 -2.48 10.18
N ILE A 409 21.38 -2.30 9.54
CA ILE A 409 22.53 -3.20 9.66
C ILE A 409 23.41 -2.69 10.81
N ILE A 410 23.68 -3.54 11.81
CA ILE A 410 24.45 -3.15 13.00
C ILE A 410 25.87 -3.64 12.88
N ARG A 411 26.78 -2.76 12.43
CA ARG A 411 28.19 -3.06 12.29
C ARG A 411 29.03 -2.38 13.36
N ASN A 412 29.68 -3.15 14.22
CA ASN A 412 30.45 -2.62 15.38
C ASN A 412 29.62 -1.66 16.26
N GLY A 413 28.34 -1.92 16.44
CA GLY A 413 27.43 -1.06 17.21
C GLY A 413 26.96 0.20 16.46
N LEU A 414 27.43 0.45 15.24
CA LEU A 414 26.98 1.54 14.38
C LEU A 414 25.77 1.10 13.56
N LYS A 415 24.72 1.92 13.57
CA LYS A 415 23.49 1.70 12.80
C LYS A 415 23.68 2.18 11.36
N ILE A 416 23.49 1.30 10.38
CA ILE A 416 23.59 1.58 8.94
C ILE A 416 22.23 1.32 8.31
N PRO A 417 21.48 2.34 7.92
CA PRO A 417 20.24 2.15 7.18
C PRO A 417 20.53 1.57 5.78
N ALA A 418 19.95 0.40 5.48
CA ALA A 418 20.15 -0.24 4.17
C ALA A 418 19.73 0.68 3.01
N ALA A 419 18.61 1.39 3.18
CA ALA A 419 18.06 2.29 2.17
C ALA A 419 19.00 3.45 1.80
N GLU A 420 19.73 4.02 2.76
CA GLU A 420 20.70 5.09 2.52
C GLU A 420 21.88 4.60 1.66
N VAL A 421 22.31 3.37 1.89
CA VAL A 421 23.35 2.73 1.08
C VAL A 421 22.84 2.42 -0.33
N GLU A 422 21.61 1.89 -0.44
CA GLU A 422 20.95 1.62 -1.72
C GLU A 422 20.81 2.89 -2.57
N GLU A 423 20.37 3.99 -1.97
CA GLU A 423 20.26 5.28 -2.66
C GLU A 423 21.61 5.76 -3.23
N ALA A 424 22.66 5.57 -2.47
CA ALA A 424 24.01 5.94 -2.91
C ALA A 424 24.54 4.99 -4.00
N VAL A 425 24.35 3.68 -3.84
CA VAL A 425 24.78 2.65 -4.81
C VAL A 425 24.03 2.75 -6.13
N ALA A 426 22.73 3.06 -6.11
CA ALA A 426 21.93 3.25 -7.33
C ALA A 426 22.44 4.38 -8.24
N LYS A 427 23.21 5.33 -7.71
CA LYS A 427 23.84 6.43 -8.48
C LYS A 427 25.15 6.01 -9.16
N VAL A 428 25.67 4.81 -8.86
CA VAL A 428 26.92 4.31 -9.45
C VAL A 428 26.66 3.89 -10.90
N ALA A 429 27.46 4.41 -11.81
CA ALA A 429 27.28 4.17 -13.25
C ALA A 429 27.36 2.67 -13.60
N GLY A 430 26.29 2.15 -14.22
CA GLY A 430 26.17 0.74 -14.62
C GLY A 430 25.41 -0.13 -13.62
N VAL A 431 24.97 0.40 -12.47
CA VAL A 431 24.04 -0.27 -11.58
C VAL A 431 22.62 -0.08 -12.12
N LEU A 432 21.93 -1.18 -12.40
CA LEU A 432 20.54 -1.21 -12.85
C LEU A 432 19.58 -1.39 -11.65
N ASP A 433 19.95 -2.24 -10.69
CA ASP A 433 19.19 -2.45 -9.46
C ASP A 433 20.12 -2.88 -8.32
N CYS A 434 19.75 -2.58 -7.08
CA CYS A 434 20.55 -2.95 -5.93
C CYS A 434 19.69 -3.14 -4.68
N ALA A 435 20.16 -3.97 -3.75
CA ALA A 435 19.60 -4.12 -2.42
C ALA A 435 20.68 -4.40 -1.38
N ALA A 436 20.69 -3.60 -0.33
CA ALA A 436 21.61 -3.76 0.79
C ALA A 436 20.97 -4.69 1.85
N TYR A 437 21.76 -5.58 2.44
CA TYR A 437 21.30 -6.50 3.47
C TYR A 437 22.43 -6.86 4.44
N SER A 438 22.04 -7.31 5.63
CA SER A 438 22.99 -7.76 6.64
C SER A 438 23.42 -9.21 6.36
N VAL A 439 24.66 -9.50 6.66
CA VAL A 439 25.22 -10.86 6.74
C VAL A 439 25.91 -10.99 8.07
N ALA A 440 25.67 -12.09 8.79
CA ALA A 440 26.33 -12.33 10.08
C ALA A 440 27.87 -12.33 9.94
N ASP A 441 28.57 -11.63 10.83
CA ASP A 441 30.03 -11.53 10.84
C ASP A 441 30.57 -11.65 12.27
N SER A 442 31.47 -12.61 12.48
CA SER A 442 32.03 -12.91 13.79
C SER A 442 32.89 -11.80 14.39
N THR A 443 33.31 -10.82 13.58
CA THR A 443 34.20 -9.72 14.01
C THR A 443 33.40 -8.45 14.28
N THR A 444 32.40 -8.15 13.45
CA THR A 444 31.66 -6.89 13.48
C THR A 444 30.22 -7.04 13.92
N GLY A 445 29.77 -8.26 14.27
CA GLY A 445 28.40 -8.62 14.52
C GLY A 445 27.66 -8.85 13.20
N GLU A 446 27.50 -7.80 12.43
CA GLU A 446 27.00 -7.85 11.06
C GLU A 446 27.98 -7.15 10.11
N ARG A 447 27.97 -7.58 8.84
CA ARG A 447 28.59 -6.88 7.74
C ARG A 447 27.56 -6.46 6.71
N LEU A 448 27.83 -5.37 6.02
CA LEU A 448 27.00 -4.85 4.96
C LEU A 448 27.35 -5.53 3.63
N ALA A 449 26.38 -6.27 3.08
CA ALA A 449 26.43 -6.81 1.73
C ALA A 449 25.45 -6.05 0.83
N VAL A 450 25.78 -5.95 -0.46
CA VAL A 450 24.90 -5.36 -1.48
C VAL A 450 24.75 -6.34 -2.64
N ALA A 451 23.52 -6.75 -2.92
CA ALA A 451 23.14 -7.44 -4.15
C ALA A 451 23.06 -6.40 -5.28
N LEU A 452 23.71 -6.68 -6.41
CA LEU A 452 23.79 -5.78 -7.55
C LEU A 452 23.32 -6.46 -8.83
N VAL A 453 22.45 -5.79 -9.57
CA VAL A 453 22.15 -6.09 -10.97
C VAL A 453 22.86 -5.03 -11.81
N LEU A 454 23.73 -5.47 -12.71
CA LEU A 454 24.54 -4.58 -13.54
C LEU A 454 24.11 -4.61 -14.99
N ASP A 455 24.38 -3.53 -15.72
CA ASP A 455 24.38 -3.54 -17.18
C ASP A 455 25.40 -4.60 -17.68
N ALA A 456 24.95 -5.47 -18.60
CA ALA A 456 25.72 -6.60 -19.12
C ALA A 456 27.09 -6.23 -19.73
N ALA A 457 27.27 -4.96 -20.10
CA ALA A 457 28.53 -4.43 -20.65
C ALA A 457 29.54 -3.99 -19.58
N ARG A 458 29.20 -4.01 -18.28
CA ARG A 458 30.03 -3.43 -17.22
C ARG A 458 30.49 -4.48 -16.20
N GLN A 459 31.80 -4.37 -15.87
CA GLN A 459 32.37 -4.98 -14.67
C GLN A 459 32.69 -3.86 -13.67
N ILE A 460 32.25 -4.03 -12.44
CA ILE A 460 32.48 -3.07 -11.36
C ILE A 460 33.18 -3.80 -10.21
N SER A 461 34.28 -3.24 -9.72
CA SER A 461 34.95 -3.74 -8.52
C SER A 461 34.37 -3.13 -7.25
N ILE A 462 34.65 -3.74 -6.09
CA ILE A 462 34.25 -3.15 -4.81
C ILE A 462 34.92 -1.79 -4.56
N ALA A 463 36.15 -1.60 -5.06
CA ALA A 463 36.86 -0.34 -4.98
C ALA A 463 36.12 0.76 -5.77
N ASP A 464 35.67 0.47 -7.00
CA ASP A 464 34.93 1.43 -7.81
C ASP A 464 33.65 1.90 -7.11
N VAL A 465 32.93 0.97 -6.52
CA VAL A 465 31.70 1.29 -5.76
C VAL A 465 32.05 2.12 -4.51
N THR A 466 32.98 1.66 -3.68
CA THR A 466 33.33 2.37 -2.43
C THR A 466 33.90 3.77 -2.68
N ASP A 467 34.71 3.97 -3.72
CA ASP A 467 35.27 5.27 -4.10
C ASP A 467 34.15 6.22 -4.59
N ALA A 468 33.19 5.71 -5.37
CA ALA A 468 32.02 6.48 -5.78
C ALA A 468 31.16 6.89 -4.57
N LEU A 469 30.92 5.97 -3.63
CA LEU A 469 30.16 6.24 -2.42
C LEU A 469 30.84 7.27 -1.51
N VAL A 470 32.16 7.19 -1.32
CA VAL A 470 32.94 8.20 -0.57
C VAL A 470 32.86 9.56 -1.26
N SER A 471 32.97 9.58 -2.59
CA SER A 471 32.90 10.81 -3.38
C SER A 471 31.50 11.46 -3.31
N SER A 472 30.46 10.67 -3.13
CA SER A 472 29.09 11.15 -2.90
C SER A 472 28.82 11.64 -1.46
N GLY A 473 29.81 11.52 -0.57
CA GLY A 473 29.72 11.97 0.83
C GLY A 473 29.24 10.89 1.81
N LEU A 474 29.08 9.63 1.37
CA LEU A 474 28.68 8.56 2.28
C LEU A 474 29.80 8.28 3.31
N PRO A 475 29.49 8.25 4.62
CA PRO A 475 30.48 7.97 5.67
C PRO A 475 31.14 6.59 5.49
N LYS A 476 32.45 6.50 5.74
CA LYS A 476 33.21 5.26 5.54
C LYS A 476 32.67 4.04 6.28
N TYR A 477 32.04 4.23 7.42
CA TYR A 477 31.45 3.12 8.18
C TYR A 477 30.18 2.54 7.52
N LYS A 478 29.61 3.23 6.54
CA LYS A 478 28.46 2.79 5.73
C LYS A 478 28.85 2.15 4.40
N LEU A 479 30.15 1.99 4.12
CA LEU A 479 30.58 1.36 2.89
C LEU A 479 30.34 -0.15 2.91
N PRO A 480 29.90 -0.75 1.78
CA PRO A 480 29.73 -2.19 1.68
C PRO A 480 31.06 -2.93 1.78
N GLU A 481 31.01 -4.10 2.41
CA GLU A 481 32.15 -5.01 2.53
C GLU A 481 32.03 -6.22 1.60
N GLU A 482 30.85 -6.41 1.02
CA GLU A 482 30.56 -7.48 0.07
C GLU A 482 29.63 -6.96 -1.03
N LEU A 483 29.98 -7.19 -2.29
CA LEU A 483 29.10 -7.03 -3.44
C LEU A 483 28.79 -8.40 -4.00
N VAL A 484 27.52 -8.70 -4.24
CA VAL A 484 27.05 -9.95 -4.83
C VAL A 484 26.38 -9.64 -6.16
N PHE A 485 26.89 -10.23 -7.24
CA PHE A 485 26.44 -9.95 -8.59
C PHE A 485 25.31 -10.90 -9.00
N TRP A 486 24.18 -10.30 -9.44
CA TRP A 486 23.00 -10.99 -9.89
C TRP A 486 22.87 -10.81 -11.40
N ASP A 487 22.62 -11.92 -12.09
CA ASP A 487 22.40 -12.01 -13.53
C ASP A 487 20.90 -12.04 -13.90
N GLU A 488 20.04 -11.94 -12.89
CA GLU A 488 18.59 -11.91 -12.97
C GLU A 488 18.05 -10.78 -12.06
N PRO A 489 16.78 -10.35 -12.23
CA PRO A 489 16.17 -9.37 -11.34
C PRO A 489 16.18 -9.82 -9.87
N LEU A 490 16.29 -8.87 -8.95
CA LEU A 490 16.21 -9.15 -7.52
C LEU A 490 14.82 -9.72 -7.15
N PRO A 491 14.73 -10.60 -6.13
CA PRO A 491 13.46 -11.20 -5.73
C PRO A 491 12.52 -10.13 -5.18
N LEU A 492 11.31 -10.07 -5.72
CA LEU A 492 10.27 -9.13 -5.32
C LEU A 492 9.08 -9.88 -4.71
N ASN A 493 8.47 -9.30 -3.67
CA ASN A 493 7.19 -9.77 -3.15
C ASN A 493 6.03 -9.32 -4.06
N ALA A 494 4.80 -9.72 -3.73
CA ALA A 494 3.59 -9.39 -4.49
C ALA A 494 3.32 -7.86 -4.64
N ASN A 495 3.92 -7.05 -3.78
CA ASN A 495 3.82 -5.58 -3.81
C ASN A 495 4.99 -4.91 -4.55
N GLY A 496 5.83 -5.68 -5.24
CA GLY A 496 6.99 -5.16 -5.98
C GLY A 496 8.17 -4.72 -5.11
N LYS A 497 8.21 -5.10 -3.82
CA LYS A 497 9.30 -4.78 -2.90
C LYS A 497 10.31 -5.92 -2.84
N VAL A 498 11.60 -5.59 -2.75
CA VAL A 498 12.68 -6.60 -2.62
C VAL A 498 12.51 -7.40 -1.32
N GLU A 499 12.57 -8.72 -1.45
CA GLU A 499 12.54 -9.68 -0.33
C GLU A 499 13.92 -9.80 0.34
N ARG A 500 14.35 -8.75 1.09
CA ARG A 500 15.69 -8.68 1.71
C ARG A 500 16.05 -9.88 2.57
N ASN A 501 15.10 -10.41 3.31
CA ASN A 501 15.29 -11.57 4.20
C ASN A 501 15.66 -12.86 3.45
N THR A 502 15.47 -12.91 2.13
CA THR A 502 15.85 -14.05 1.28
C THR A 502 17.19 -13.86 0.60
N LEU A 503 17.73 -12.61 0.58
CA LEU A 503 18.91 -12.28 -0.22
C LEU A 503 20.17 -13.04 0.22
N GLU A 504 20.44 -13.15 1.52
CA GLU A 504 21.60 -13.89 2.01
C GLU A 504 21.59 -15.33 1.50
N ALA A 505 20.48 -16.04 1.68
CA ALA A 505 20.35 -17.43 1.24
C ALA A 505 20.43 -17.57 -0.29
N ARG A 506 19.75 -16.67 -1.04
CA ARG A 506 19.73 -16.68 -2.51
C ARG A 506 21.03 -16.18 -3.14
N SER A 507 21.86 -15.49 -2.38
CA SER A 507 23.22 -15.06 -2.79
C SER A 507 24.27 -16.17 -2.66
N ALA A 508 23.93 -17.31 -2.06
CA ALA A 508 24.85 -18.42 -1.95
C ALA A 508 25.31 -18.93 -3.34
N GLY A 509 26.63 -19.03 -3.53
CA GLY A 509 27.21 -19.49 -4.79
C GLY A 509 27.28 -18.47 -5.94
N ARG A 510 26.73 -17.25 -5.76
CA ARG A 510 26.84 -16.19 -6.78
C ARG A 510 28.23 -15.54 -6.78
N PRO A 511 28.66 -14.99 -7.94
CA PRO A 511 29.89 -14.20 -8.03
C PRO A 511 29.84 -13.04 -7.04
N ARG A 512 30.99 -12.76 -6.39
CA ARG A 512 31.09 -11.72 -5.38
C ARG A 512 32.43 -11.01 -5.39
N ALA A 513 32.46 -9.77 -4.94
CA ALA A 513 33.65 -9.02 -4.64
C ALA A 513 33.66 -8.69 -3.14
N LEU A 514 34.80 -8.92 -2.49
CA LEU A 514 34.96 -8.75 -1.05
C LEU A 514 35.94 -7.62 -0.76
N ALA A 515 35.70 -6.86 0.30
CA ALA A 515 36.66 -5.94 0.86
C ALA A 515 37.88 -6.70 1.43
N ASP A 516 39.04 -6.06 1.44
CA ASP A 516 40.34 -6.66 1.84
C ASP A 516 40.27 -7.40 3.18
N ARG A 517 39.50 -6.88 4.14
CA ARG A 517 39.26 -7.51 5.45
C ARG A 517 38.69 -8.93 5.34
N LEU A 518 37.83 -9.15 4.37
CA LEU A 518 37.17 -10.44 4.13
C LEU A 518 37.96 -11.32 3.18
N ALA A 519 38.63 -10.73 2.19
CA ALA A 519 39.47 -11.43 1.22
C ALA A 519 40.68 -12.13 1.89
N ALA A 520 41.18 -11.57 2.99
CA ALA A 520 42.29 -12.16 3.75
C ALA A 520 41.90 -13.38 4.63
N LYS A 521 40.61 -13.71 4.73
CA LYS A 521 40.07 -14.84 5.53
C LYS A 521 39.65 -16.06 4.67
N HIS A 522 39.71 -15.93 3.35
CA HIS A 522 39.42 -16.96 2.36
C HIS A 522 40.67 -17.29 1.55
#